data_dbdaa0ee8c80376a7588a429b76d1d71
#
_entry.id   dbdaa0ee8c80376a7588a429b76d1d71
#
_cell.length_a   1.000
_cell.length_b   1.000
_cell.length_c   1.000
_cell.angle_alpha   90.00
_cell.angle_beta   90.00
_cell.angle_gamma   90.00
#
_symmetry.space_group_name_H-M   'P 1'
#
loop_
_entity.id
_entity.type
_entity.pdbx_description
1 polymer ?
#
loop_
_entity_poly.entity_id
_entity_poly.type
_entity_poly.pdbx_seq_one_letter_code
_entity_poly.pdbx_strand_id
1 'polypeptide(L)'
;IQTGAWSSLLDIIPSMAKAHVGDDAHRAALEQQAWIGLMDQARADQGSEGLRNWWKNQSRKTRHQVALQVAMADHLIECDDHDTAQQIIIDGLKRQYDDRLVMLIPRLHTNNPEQMEKLLRQQIFRHQINSFHL
;
A
#
# COMPACT_ATOMS: atom_id res chain seq x y z
N ILE A 1 -15.85 4.07 18.16
CA ILE A 1 -14.81 3.25 17.50
C ILE A 1 -13.54 3.37 18.29
N GLN A 2 -13.00 2.24 18.65
CA GLN A 2 -11.80 2.19 19.49
C GLN A 2 -10.57 2.19 18.61
N THR A 3 -9.87 3.32 18.57
CA THR A 3 -8.67 3.48 17.76
C THR A 3 -7.54 2.54 18.20
N GLY A 4 -7.56 2.09 19.48
CA GLY A 4 -6.53 1.18 20.00
C GLY A 4 -6.65 -0.26 19.54
N ALA A 5 -7.82 -0.68 19.03
CA ALA A 5 -8.07 -2.10 18.72
C ALA A 5 -7.15 -2.63 17.64
N TRP A 6 -6.96 -1.89 16.54
CA TRP A 6 -6.09 -2.32 15.45
C TRP A 6 -4.62 -2.33 15.85
N SER A 7 -4.16 -1.31 16.58
CA SER A 7 -2.79 -1.27 17.09
C SER A 7 -2.51 -2.42 18.05
N SER A 8 -3.48 -2.71 18.95
CA SER A 8 -3.36 -3.83 19.88
C SER A 8 -3.26 -5.16 19.15
N LEU A 9 -4.04 -5.34 18.07
CA LEU A 9 -3.98 -6.55 17.26
C LEU A 9 -2.61 -6.72 16.64
N LEU A 10 -2.01 -5.65 16.10
CA LEU A 10 -0.67 -5.70 15.53
C LEU A 10 0.38 -6.09 16.57
N ASP A 11 0.23 -5.61 17.80
CA ASP A 11 1.15 -5.94 18.89
C ASP A 11 1.06 -7.40 19.31
N ILE A 12 -0.12 -8.00 19.19
CA ILE A 12 -0.37 -9.38 19.63
C ILE A 12 0.10 -10.40 18.59
N ILE A 13 0.06 -10.07 17.30
CA ILE A 13 0.35 -11.03 16.24
C ILE A 13 1.71 -11.74 16.40
N PRO A 14 2.82 -11.06 16.74
CA PRO A 14 4.08 -11.77 16.99
C PRO A 14 3.98 -12.78 18.15
N SER A 15 3.22 -12.46 19.18
CA SER A 15 3.00 -13.38 20.31
C SER A 15 2.19 -14.60 19.88
N MET A 16 1.23 -14.41 18.96
CA MET A 16 0.47 -15.51 18.39
C MET A 16 1.39 -16.47 17.63
N ALA A 17 2.34 -15.93 16.88
CA ALA A 17 3.30 -16.73 16.12
C ALA A 17 4.17 -17.57 17.06
N LYS A 18 4.67 -16.98 18.15
CA LYS A 18 5.47 -17.69 19.15
C LYS A 18 4.68 -18.81 19.84
N ALA A 19 3.40 -18.57 20.09
CA ALA A 19 2.52 -19.54 20.75
C ALA A 19 1.90 -20.55 19.78
N HIS A 20 2.23 -20.46 18.48
CA HIS A 20 1.67 -21.31 17.44
C HIS A 20 0.15 -21.22 17.36
N VAL A 21 -0.40 -20.01 17.60
CA VAL A 21 -1.83 -19.74 17.48
C VAL A 21 -2.13 -19.29 16.05
N GLY A 22 -2.96 -20.05 15.36
CA GLY A 22 -3.25 -19.83 13.96
C GLY A 22 -2.08 -20.22 13.05
N ASP A 23 -2.31 -20.32 11.74
CA ASP A 23 -1.24 -20.54 10.79
C ASP A 23 -0.69 -19.21 10.26
N ASP A 24 0.37 -19.28 9.46
CA ASP A 24 1.01 -18.08 8.93
C ASP A 24 0.07 -17.28 8.04
N ALA A 25 -0.75 -17.95 7.21
CA ALA A 25 -1.71 -17.28 6.34
C ALA A 25 -2.78 -16.55 7.13
N HIS A 26 -3.26 -17.16 8.21
CA HIS A 26 -4.27 -16.56 9.07
C HIS A 26 -3.72 -15.31 9.78
N ARG A 27 -2.50 -15.42 10.31
CA ARG A 27 -1.84 -14.28 10.98
C ARG A 27 -1.56 -13.14 10.00
N ALA A 28 -1.13 -13.46 8.78
CA ALA A 28 -0.90 -12.45 7.74
C ALA A 28 -2.20 -11.74 7.36
N ALA A 29 -3.31 -12.46 7.28
CA ALA A 29 -4.61 -11.86 6.99
C ALA A 29 -5.06 -10.93 8.12
N LEU A 30 -4.85 -11.32 9.37
CA LEU A 30 -5.18 -10.47 10.53
C LEU A 30 -4.32 -9.19 10.52
N GLU A 31 -3.03 -9.32 10.23
CA GLU A 31 -2.13 -8.18 10.15
C GLU A 31 -2.56 -7.20 9.07
N GLN A 32 -2.87 -7.70 7.89
CA GLN A 32 -3.35 -6.87 6.79
C GLN A 32 -4.65 -6.16 7.15
N GLN A 33 -5.56 -6.87 7.80
CA GLN A 33 -6.83 -6.30 8.24
C GLN A 33 -6.62 -5.16 9.25
N ALA A 34 -5.66 -5.33 10.16
CA ALA A 34 -5.31 -4.30 11.15
C ALA A 34 -4.73 -3.05 10.47
N TRP A 35 -3.85 -3.22 9.49
CA TRP A 35 -3.29 -2.09 8.75
C TRP A 35 -4.38 -1.32 8.02
N ILE A 36 -5.30 -2.03 7.35
CA ILE A 36 -6.40 -1.40 6.64
C ILE A 36 -7.31 -0.64 7.61
N GLY A 37 -7.58 -1.23 8.78
CA GLY A 37 -8.38 -0.55 9.82
C GLY A 37 -7.74 0.75 10.28
N LEU A 38 -6.41 0.75 10.45
CA LEU A 38 -5.69 1.98 10.82
C LEU A 38 -5.74 3.04 9.71
N MET A 39 -5.67 2.64 8.45
CA MET A 39 -5.84 3.55 7.33
C MET A 39 -7.24 4.18 7.33
N ASP A 40 -8.27 3.37 7.54
CA ASP A 40 -9.65 3.86 7.60
C ASP A 40 -9.81 4.89 8.72
N GLN A 41 -9.20 4.65 9.88
CA GLN A 41 -9.23 5.59 10.99
C GLN A 41 -8.51 6.90 10.66
N ALA A 42 -7.34 6.81 10.06
CA ALA A 42 -6.55 7.99 9.67
C ALA A 42 -7.34 8.86 8.69
N ARG A 43 -8.01 8.22 7.72
CA ARG A 43 -8.84 8.90 6.75
C ARG A 43 -10.07 9.54 7.40
N ALA A 44 -10.72 8.82 8.32
CA ALA A 44 -11.90 9.33 9.03
C ALA A 44 -11.58 10.56 9.87
N ASP A 45 -10.36 10.59 10.46
CA ASP A 45 -9.95 11.70 11.32
C ASP A 45 -9.61 12.97 10.55
N GLN A 46 -8.76 12.87 9.52
CA GLN A 46 -8.22 14.04 8.83
C GLN A 46 -8.12 13.87 7.31
N GLY A 47 -8.86 12.94 6.74
CA GLY A 47 -8.89 12.75 5.30
C GLY A 47 -7.52 12.40 4.72
N SER A 48 -7.18 12.99 3.58
CA SER A 48 -5.91 12.69 2.91
C SER A 48 -4.70 13.13 3.73
N GLU A 49 -4.80 14.21 4.47
CA GLU A 49 -3.72 14.66 5.35
C GLU A 49 -3.44 13.64 6.46
N GLY A 50 -4.50 13.11 7.07
CA GLY A 50 -4.35 12.05 8.08
C GLY A 50 -3.71 10.80 7.50
N LEU A 51 -4.11 10.40 6.30
CA LEU A 51 -3.51 9.27 5.60
C LEU A 51 -2.03 9.50 5.33
N ARG A 52 -1.67 10.66 4.80
CA ARG A 52 -0.26 10.99 4.51
C ARG A 52 0.60 10.96 5.76
N ASN A 53 0.13 11.57 6.83
CA ASN A 53 0.86 11.61 8.10
C ASN A 53 1.02 10.21 8.68
N TRP A 54 -0.03 9.41 8.65
CA TRP A 54 0.03 8.04 9.13
C TRP A 54 1.03 7.21 8.33
N TRP A 55 0.98 7.29 7.00
CA TRP A 55 1.87 6.54 6.11
C TRP A 55 3.34 6.91 6.32
N LYS A 56 3.60 8.20 6.44
CA LYS A 56 4.95 8.73 6.65
C LYS A 56 5.59 8.18 7.94
N ASN A 57 4.77 7.93 8.94
CA ASN A 57 5.25 7.44 10.24
C ASN A 57 5.46 5.93 10.29
N GLN A 58 5.08 5.21 9.24
CA GLN A 58 5.29 3.77 9.21
C GLN A 58 6.72 3.43 8.83
N SER A 59 7.16 2.22 9.24
CA SER A 59 8.50 1.73 8.92
C SER A 59 8.63 1.51 7.40
N ARG A 60 9.88 1.50 6.93
CA ARG A 60 10.16 1.19 5.53
C ARG A 60 9.60 -0.17 5.14
N LYS A 61 9.77 -1.17 6.00
CA LYS A 61 9.25 -2.52 5.77
C LYS A 61 7.74 -2.52 5.53
N THR A 62 7.01 -1.78 6.36
CA THR A 62 5.55 -1.66 6.22
C THR A 62 5.19 -0.97 4.92
N ARG A 63 5.86 0.14 4.59
CA ARG A 63 5.58 0.90 3.37
C ARG A 63 5.96 0.17 2.09
N HIS A 64 6.77 -0.88 2.17
CA HIS A 64 7.15 -1.69 1.01
C HIS A 64 6.21 -2.86 0.75
N GLN A 65 5.20 -3.06 1.58
CA GLN A 65 4.20 -4.10 1.33
C GLN A 65 3.23 -3.63 0.26
N VAL A 66 3.17 -4.36 -0.86
CA VAL A 66 2.36 -3.95 -2.01
C VAL A 66 0.88 -3.85 -1.64
N ALA A 67 0.36 -4.78 -0.85
CA ALA A 67 -1.05 -4.73 -0.43
C ALA A 67 -1.37 -3.41 0.28
N LEU A 68 -0.46 -2.89 1.10
CA LEU A 68 -0.64 -1.63 1.80
C LEU A 68 -0.47 -0.43 0.87
N GLN A 69 0.46 -0.51 -0.09
CA GLN A 69 0.62 0.53 -1.10
C GLN A 69 -0.65 0.68 -1.94
N VAL A 70 -1.24 -0.44 -2.35
CA VAL A 70 -2.49 -0.44 -3.11
C VAL A 70 -3.62 0.18 -2.28
N ALA A 71 -3.76 -0.23 -1.03
CA ALA A 71 -4.80 0.31 -0.15
C ALA A 71 -4.64 1.81 0.07
N MET A 72 -3.40 2.27 0.33
CA MET A 72 -3.12 3.71 0.51
C MET A 72 -3.42 4.50 -0.75
N ALA A 73 -2.96 4.03 -1.90
CA ALA A 73 -3.21 4.73 -3.16
C ALA A 73 -4.70 4.80 -3.47
N ASP A 74 -5.43 3.72 -3.21
CA ASP A 74 -6.88 3.69 -3.41
C ASP A 74 -7.58 4.73 -2.54
N HIS A 75 -7.26 4.79 -1.24
CA HIS A 75 -7.82 5.80 -0.33
C HIS A 75 -7.50 7.22 -0.77
N LEU A 76 -6.26 7.45 -1.19
CA LEU A 76 -5.83 8.78 -1.62
C LEU A 76 -6.53 9.22 -2.89
N ILE A 77 -6.75 8.32 -3.84
CA ILE A 77 -7.52 8.60 -5.05
C ILE A 77 -8.94 9.00 -4.69
N GLU A 78 -9.57 8.27 -3.78
CA GLU A 78 -10.91 8.56 -3.32
C GLU A 78 -11.01 9.93 -2.62
N CYS A 79 -9.92 10.38 -2.00
CA CYS A 79 -9.83 11.69 -1.35
C CYS A 79 -9.36 12.80 -2.30
N ASP A 80 -9.23 12.52 -3.58
CA ASP A 80 -8.73 13.45 -4.61
C ASP A 80 -7.28 13.88 -4.39
N ASP A 81 -6.51 13.10 -3.64
CA ASP A 81 -5.08 13.35 -3.47
C ASP A 81 -4.28 12.51 -4.46
N HIS A 82 -4.39 12.86 -5.73
CA HIS A 82 -3.79 12.10 -6.83
C HIS A 82 -2.27 12.19 -6.84
N ASP A 83 -1.70 13.32 -6.41
CA ASP A 83 -0.26 13.50 -6.39
C ASP A 83 0.42 12.52 -5.44
N THR A 84 -0.11 12.37 -4.23
CA THR A 84 0.43 11.42 -3.26
C THR A 84 0.21 9.98 -3.71
N ALA A 85 -0.98 9.68 -4.24
CA ALA A 85 -1.28 8.35 -4.78
C ALA A 85 -0.31 7.99 -5.89
N GLN A 86 -0.05 8.91 -6.81
CA GLN A 86 0.89 8.71 -7.90
C GLN A 86 2.29 8.40 -7.39
N GLN A 87 2.74 9.13 -6.38
CA GLN A 87 4.07 8.92 -5.81
C GLN A 87 4.22 7.53 -5.20
N ILE A 88 3.20 7.07 -4.49
CA ILE A 88 3.21 5.73 -3.91
C ILE A 88 3.27 4.66 -5.00
N ILE A 89 2.47 4.82 -6.05
CA ILE A 89 2.44 3.88 -7.17
C ILE A 89 3.80 3.85 -7.89
N ILE A 90 4.38 5.02 -8.17
CA ILE A 90 5.68 5.12 -8.82
C ILE A 90 6.77 4.45 -7.98
N ASP A 91 6.84 4.76 -6.70
CA ASP A 91 7.85 4.20 -5.81
C ASP A 91 7.70 2.69 -5.69
N GLY A 92 6.46 2.21 -5.61
CA GLY A 92 6.20 0.77 -5.56
C GLY A 92 6.65 0.05 -6.83
N LEU A 93 6.32 0.60 -8.00
CA LEU A 93 6.68 0.00 -9.28
C LEU A 93 8.18 0.04 -9.55
N LYS A 94 8.88 1.07 -9.07
CA LYS A 94 10.34 1.14 -9.21
C LYS A 94 11.03 0.03 -8.42
N ARG A 95 10.44 -0.40 -7.31
CA ARG A 95 10.99 -1.49 -6.51
C ARG A 95 10.67 -2.85 -7.10
N GLN A 96 9.42 -3.06 -7.47
CA GLN A 96 8.94 -4.34 -7.95
C GLN A 96 7.67 -4.13 -8.77
N TYR A 97 7.63 -4.73 -9.96
CA TYR A 97 6.43 -4.72 -10.78
C TYR A 97 5.31 -5.47 -10.05
N ASP A 98 4.11 -4.89 -10.07
CA ASP A 98 2.92 -5.54 -9.53
C ASP A 98 1.69 -5.04 -10.29
N ASP A 99 0.89 -5.98 -10.80
CA ASP A 99 -0.31 -5.66 -11.57
C ASP A 99 -1.30 -4.83 -10.79
N ARG A 100 -1.37 -5.03 -9.47
CA ARG A 100 -2.32 -4.30 -8.62
C ARG A 100 -2.03 -2.80 -8.60
N LEU A 101 -0.75 -2.43 -8.64
CA LEU A 101 -0.35 -1.02 -8.72
C LEU A 101 -0.63 -0.45 -10.11
N VAL A 102 -0.34 -1.22 -11.16
CA VAL A 102 -0.60 -0.81 -12.54
C VAL A 102 -2.09 -0.52 -12.75
N MET A 103 -2.96 -1.35 -12.18
CA MET A 103 -4.41 -1.21 -12.32
C MET A 103 -4.97 0.07 -11.73
N LEU A 104 -4.22 0.72 -10.84
CA LEU A 104 -4.64 2.00 -10.26
C LEU A 104 -4.34 3.21 -11.16
N ILE A 105 -3.41 3.06 -12.08
CA ILE A 105 -2.94 4.18 -12.92
C ILE A 105 -4.06 4.86 -13.71
N PRO A 106 -4.98 4.12 -14.35
CA PRO A 106 -6.06 4.77 -15.09
C PRO A 106 -6.97 5.67 -14.25
N ARG A 107 -6.98 5.48 -12.94
CA ARG A 107 -7.80 6.27 -12.02
C ARG A 107 -7.14 7.58 -11.60
N LEU A 108 -5.85 7.76 -11.91
CA LEU A 108 -5.11 8.94 -11.52
C LEU A 108 -5.42 10.12 -12.44
N HIS A 109 -5.60 11.29 -11.84
CA HIS A 109 -5.65 12.56 -12.55
C HIS A 109 -4.31 13.25 -12.30
N THR A 110 -3.36 13.04 -13.21
CA THR A 110 -2.00 13.56 -13.02
C THR A 110 -1.75 14.77 -13.91
N ASN A 111 -0.91 15.69 -13.41
CA ASN A 111 -0.48 16.85 -14.17
C ASN A 111 0.62 16.51 -15.19
N ASN A 112 1.18 15.31 -15.10
CA ASN A 112 2.26 14.88 -16.00
C ASN A 112 2.04 13.46 -16.49
N PRO A 113 1.04 13.25 -17.39
CA PRO A 113 0.72 11.92 -17.90
C PRO A 113 1.85 11.30 -18.71
N GLU A 114 2.69 12.12 -19.37
CA GLU A 114 3.80 11.62 -20.18
C GLU A 114 4.86 10.92 -19.33
N GLN A 115 5.17 11.47 -18.16
CA GLN A 115 6.11 10.87 -17.23
C GLN A 115 5.59 9.53 -16.72
N MET A 116 4.32 9.46 -16.40
CA MET A 116 3.68 8.24 -15.95
C MET A 116 3.68 7.18 -17.04
N GLU A 117 3.37 7.56 -18.27
CA GLU A 117 3.39 6.64 -19.40
C GLU A 117 4.79 6.08 -19.64
N LYS A 118 5.81 6.94 -19.58
CA LYS A 118 7.20 6.52 -19.77
C LYS A 118 7.62 5.51 -18.70
N LEU A 119 7.30 5.80 -17.45
CA LEU A 119 7.59 4.89 -16.33
C LEU A 119 6.90 3.56 -16.53
N LEU A 120 5.62 3.59 -16.88
CA LEU A 120 4.82 2.38 -17.08
C LEU A 120 5.42 1.51 -18.19
N ARG A 121 5.81 2.12 -19.32
CA ARG A 121 6.45 1.39 -20.42
C ARG A 121 7.76 0.74 -19.96
N GLN A 122 8.57 1.45 -19.19
CA GLN A 122 9.82 0.92 -18.66
C GLN A 122 9.58 -0.28 -17.73
N GLN A 123 8.57 -0.20 -16.88
CA GLN A 123 8.26 -1.27 -15.95
C GLN A 123 7.73 -2.51 -16.67
N ILE A 124 6.87 -2.32 -17.66
CA ILE A 124 6.35 -3.43 -18.46
C ILE A 124 7.49 -4.11 -19.22
N PHE A 125 8.39 -3.35 -19.82
CA PHE A 125 9.53 -3.87 -20.54
C PHE A 125 10.44 -4.70 -19.64
N ARG A 126 10.76 -4.20 -18.45
CA ARG A 126 11.56 -4.93 -17.46
C ARG A 126 10.89 -6.23 -17.04
N HIS A 127 9.59 -6.18 -16.83
CA HIS A 127 8.83 -7.36 -16.44
C HIS A 127 8.85 -8.43 -17.54
N GLN A 128 8.71 -8.04 -18.80
CA GLN A 128 8.78 -8.96 -19.93
C GLN A 128 10.15 -9.62 -20.04
N ILE A 129 11.23 -8.83 -19.90
CA ILE A 129 12.60 -9.34 -19.95
C ILE A 129 12.83 -10.36 -18.85
N ASN A 130 12.42 -10.06 -17.63
CA ASN A 130 12.59 -10.98 -16.50
C ASN A 130 11.82 -12.28 -16.71
N SER A 131 10.65 -12.22 -17.35
CA SER A 131 9.88 -13.42 -17.68
C SER A 131 10.58 -14.32 -18.67
N PHE A 132 11.33 -13.75 -19.63
CA PHE A 132 12.08 -14.53 -20.62
C PHE A 132 13.31 -15.20 -20.04
N HIS A 133 13.81 -14.73 -18.90
CA HIS A 133 15.00 -15.29 -18.29
C HIS A 133 14.72 -16.38 -17.24
N LEU A 134 13.47 -16.69 -17.06
CA LEU A 134 13.07 -17.82 -16.20
C LEU A 134 13.18 -19.19 -16.94
#